data_e4aeec637a6f502e0d5a2dcedccf1451
#
_entry.id   e4aeec637a6f502e0d5a2dcedccf1451
#
_cell.length_a   1.000
_cell.length_b   1.000
_cell.length_c   1.000
_cell.angle_alpha   90.00
_cell.angle_beta   90.00
_cell.angle_gamma   90.00
#
_symmetry.space_group_name_H-M   'P 1'
#
loop_
_entity.id
_entity.type
_entity.pdbx_description
1 polymer ?
#
loop_
_entity_poly.entity_id
_entity_poly.type
_entity_poly.pdbx_seq_one_letter_code
_entity_poly.pdbx_strand_id
1 'polypeptide(L)'
;ENYGNVIADMEAETAGSSLQDLINAELGDKADTYKELINTSDVDYIKGIIRTGDYTMTVHMTEYDATAIYNMAFTIAPMHHYGDKSQYDYENHKFGFPKGDLSIVKSKTTDPLGCGPYIYQGYANGVVTLKANPTYFLGAPKIETILMQESVDSDYVPGIVTGTFDLAQPSISTDTVAALKDANSNGELTGDTLTTYLVDYRGYGYLGINADLVNIDGQPASDASKALRKGFMTLFAVYRDTVINSYYGDRAAVIQYPISNTSWAAPQPADEGYRAAYSIDVDGNAIYDSSMNDEQKYEAAKTAAIGYFKAAGFTYDEAAGKFTDATQTWEVMIPGSGQQDHPAYGV
;
A
#
# COMPACT_ATOMS: atom_id res chain seq x y z
N GLU A 1 3.82 10.79 20.61
CA GLU A 1 3.23 11.25 19.35
C GLU A 1 1.95 11.99 19.65
N ASN A 2 1.81 13.16 19.08
CA ASN A 2 0.68 14.00 19.38
C ASN A 2 -0.37 13.85 18.27
N TYR A 3 -1.30 12.95 18.48
CA TYR A 3 -2.38 12.67 17.54
C TYR A 3 -3.48 13.75 17.52
N GLY A 4 -3.45 14.72 18.43
CA GLY A 4 -4.52 15.70 18.61
C GLY A 4 -4.82 16.54 17.36
N ASN A 5 -3.80 16.91 16.58
CA ASN A 5 -4.01 17.69 15.35
C ASN A 5 -4.34 16.80 14.13
N VAL A 6 -3.82 15.58 14.08
CA VAL A 6 -4.27 14.58 13.08
C VAL A 6 -5.75 14.29 13.27
N ILE A 7 -6.19 14.21 14.50
CA ILE A 7 -7.58 14.06 14.92
C ILE A 7 -8.44 15.23 14.44
N ALA A 8 -8.01 16.48 14.69
CA ALA A 8 -8.75 17.67 14.27
C ALA A 8 -8.84 17.83 12.74
N ASP A 9 -7.81 17.37 12.01
CA ASP A 9 -7.84 17.38 10.55
C ASP A 9 -8.77 16.31 9.98
N MET A 10 -8.80 15.12 10.57
CA MET A 10 -9.77 14.07 10.21
C MET A 10 -11.20 14.52 10.51
N GLU A 11 -11.44 15.24 11.61
CA GLU A 11 -12.73 15.84 11.93
C GLU A 11 -13.16 16.91 10.89
N ALA A 12 -12.21 17.69 10.36
CA ALA A 12 -12.48 18.68 9.33
C ALA A 12 -12.76 18.04 7.96
N GLU A 13 -12.16 16.90 7.65
CA GLU A 13 -12.35 16.18 6.38
C GLU A 13 -13.66 15.35 6.34
N THR A 14 -14.22 14.98 7.47
CA THR A 14 -15.38 14.09 7.56
C THR A 14 -16.73 14.81 7.61
N ALA A 15 -16.87 15.96 6.92
CA ALA A 15 -18.17 16.59 6.58
C ALA A 15 -19.21 16.61 7.73
N GLY A 16 -18.82 16.99 8.95
CA GLY A 16 -19.74 17.26 10.06
C GLY A 16 -19.89 16.14 11.09
N SER A 17 -19.15 15.04 10.98
CA SER A 17 -19.03 14.07 12.07
C SER A 17 -17.75 14.34 12.84
N SER A 18 -17.82 14.51 14.15
CA SER A 18 -16.62 14.64 14.96
C SER A 18 -15.84 13.30 14.97
N LEU A 19 -14.51 13.34 15.09
CA LEU A 19 -13.73 12.10 15.27
C LEU A 19 -14.27 11.31 16.48
N GLN A 20 -14.80 12.01 17.47
CA GLN A 20 -15.43 11.40 18.64
C GLN A 20 -16.65 10.54 18.25
N ASP A 21 -17.47 11.01 17.32
CA ASP A 21 -18.61 10.25 16.81
C ASP A 21 -18.15 9.05 15.99
N LEU A 22 -17.09 9.19 15.20
CA LEU A 22 -16.47 8.08 14.47
C LEU A 22 -15.84 7.05 15.43
N ILE A 23 -15.11 7.49 16.45
CA ILE A 23 -14.57 6.59 17.49
C ILE A 23 -15.67 5.87 18.23
N ASN A 24 -16.76 6.56 18.57
CA ASN A 24 -17.91 5.96 19.24
C ASN A 24 -18.64 4.95 18.33
N ALA A 25 -18.79 5.27 17.05
CA ALA A 25 -19.44 4.37 16.08
C ALA A 25 -18.59 3.11 15.83
N GLU A 26 -17.28 3.27 15.69
CA GLU A 26 -16.34 2.20 15.35
C GLU A 26 -15.99 1.30 16.52
N LEU A 27 -15.78 1.88 17.71
CA LEU A 27 -15.28 1.16 18.90
C LEU A 27 -16.38 0.82 19.92
N GLY A 28 -17.58 1.37 19.80
CA GLY A 28 -18.70 1.11 20.71
C GLY A 28 -18.28 1.21 22.19
N ASP A 29 -18.52 0.14 22.96
CA ASP A 29 -18.17 0.09 24.39
C ASP A 29 -16.67 0.25 24.70
N LYS A 30 -15.78 0.12 23.72
CA LYS A 30 -14.33 0.32 23.86
C LYS A 30 -13.89 1.76 23.61
N ALA A 31 -14.79 2.63 23.18
CA ALA A 31 -14.48 4.01 22.86
C ALA A 31 -13.91 4.78 24.06
N ASP A 32 -14.47 4.57 25.24
CA ASP A 32 -14.01 5.26 26.46
C ASP A 32 -12.63 4.76 26.91
N THR A 33 -12.38 3.46 26.81
CA THR A 33 -11.04 2.87 27.09
C THR A 33 -10.00 3.42 26.09
N TYR A 34 -10.36 3.57 24.83
CA TYR A 34 -9.47 4.13 23.80
C TYR A 34 -9.19 5.63 24.04
N LYS A 35 -10.21 6.39 24.43
CA LYS A 35 -10.06 7.80 24.86
C LYS A 35 -9.16 7.93 26.09
N GLU A 36 -9.34 7.07 27.06
CA GLU A 36 -8.52 7.05 28.27
C GLU A 36 -7.06 6.73 27.90
N LEU A 37 -6.82 5.76 27.02
CA LEU A 37 -5.49 5.45 26.48
C LEU A 37 -4.87 6.60 25.70
N ILE A 38 -5.61 7.30 24.85
CA ILE A 38 -5.13 8.48 24.13
C ILE A 38 -4.82 9.63 25.09
N ASN A 39 -5.69 9.89 26.06
CA ASN A 39 -5.54 10.97 27.01
C ASN A 39 -4.48 10.69 28.10
N THR A 40 -4.24 9.42 28.43
CA THR A 40 -3.24 9.05 29.43
C THR A 40 -1.87 8.72 28.85
N SER A 41 -1.78 8.52 27.53
CA SER A 41 -0.51 8.37 26.82
C SER A 41 0.15 9.72 26.52
N ASP A 42 0.09 10.67 27.44
CA ASP A 42 0.85 11.92 27.33
C ASP A 42 2.34 11.61 27.52
N VAL A 43 2.94 11.09 26.44
CA VAL A 43 4.37 10.82 26.40
C VAL A 43 5.07 12.15 26.24
N ASP A 44 5.78 12.58 27.27
CA ASP A 44 6.52 13.84 27.24
C ASP A 44 7.53 13.88 26.11
N TYR A 45 8.21 12.74 25.83
CA TYR A 45 9.19 12.60 24.77
C TYR A 45 9.48 11.12 24.47
N ILE A 46 10.08 10.88 23.33
CA ILE A 46 10.52 9.53 22.92
C ILE A 46 11.89 9.24 23.53
N LYS A 47 11.93 8.46 24.63
CA LYS A 47 13.15 8.13 25.37
C LYS A 47 14.22 7.39 24.54
N GLY A 48 13.78 6.66 23.51
CA GLY A 48 14.66 5.86 22.66
C GLY A 48 15.44 6.66 21.62
N ILE A 49 15.14 7.94 21.39
CA ILE A 49 15.85 8.78 20.42
C ILE A 49 16.73 9.79 21.17
N ILE A 50 18.04 9.62 21.12
CA ILE A 50 18.98 10.40 21.91
C ILE A 50 19.99 11.08 20.98
N ARG A 51 20.09 12.40 21.05
CA ARG A 51 21.19 13.15 20.42
C ARG A 51 22.48 12.89 21.18
N THR A 52 23.49 12.34 20.51
CA THR A 52 24.78 12.03 21.10
C THR A 52 25.90 12.97 20.66
N GLY A 53 25.62 13.90 19.74
CA GLY A 53 26.54 14.92 19.26
C GLY A 53 25.89 15.81 18.22
N ASP A 54 26.66 16.74 17.66
CA ASP A 54 26.11 17.72 16.69
C ASP A 54 25.61 17.06 15.39
N TYR A 55 26.18 15.92 15.02
CA TYR A 55 25.83 15.17 13.80
C TYR A 55 25.51 13.71 14.06
N THR A 56 25.28 13.34 15.32
CA THR A 56 25.06 11.94 15.71
C THR A 56 23.87 11.81 16.63
N MET A 57 23.12 10.74 16.43
CA MET A 57 22.07 10.31 17.35
C MET A 57 22.10 8.79 17.51
N THR A 58 21.56 8.31 18.62
CA THR A 58 21.39 6.89 18.89
C THR A 58 19.90 6.60 19.03
N VAL A 59 19.45 5.53 18.40
CA VAL A 59 18.08 5.02 18.54
C VAL A 59 18.13 3.71 19.31
N HIS A 60 17.42 3.68 20.44
CA HIS A 60 17.24 2.48 21.24
C HIS A 60 15.86 1.89 20.94
N MET A 61 15.84 0.61 20.63
CA MET A 61 14.60 -0.14 20.41
C MET A 61 14.31 -1.04 21.60
N THR A 62 13.05 -1.34 21.85
CA THR A 62 12.61 -2.20 22.96
C THR A 62 12.86 -3.67 22.69
N GLU A 63 12.94 -4.06 21.43
CA GLU A 63 13.21 -5.44 21.00
C GLU A 63 14.00 -5.44 19.68
N TYR A 64 14.56 -6.59 19.34
CA TYR A 64 15.27 -6.77 18.07
C TYR A 64 14.27 -6.87 16.92
N ASP A 65 14.43 -5.99 15.94
CA ASP A 65 13.73 -6.03 14.66
C ASP A 65 14.76 -6.00 13.53
N ALA A 66 14.85 -7.10 12.78
CA ALA A 66 15.79 -7.24 11.67
C ALA A 66 15.54 -6.22 10.54
N THR A 67 14.32 -5.69 10.43
CA THR A 67 13.90 -4.73 9.41
C THR A 67 13.93 -3.28 9.88
N ALA A 68 14.26 -3.02 11.14
CA ALA A 68 14.25 -1.68 11.74
C ALA A 68 15.06 -0.63 10.95
N ILE A 69 16.11 -1.05 10.25
CA ILE A 69 16.91 -0.14 9.42
C ILE A 69 16.10 0.59 8.36
N TYR A 70 15.03 -0.04 7.83
CA TYR A 70 14.15 0.60 6.85
C TYR A 70 13.28 1.71 7.46
N ASN A 71 13.00 1.62 8.77
CA ASN A 71 12.26 2.63 9.52
C ASN A 71 13.12 3.87 9.85
N MET A 72 14.45 3.80 9.62
CA MET A 72 15.37 4.93 9.83
C MET A 72 15.46 5.84 8.60
N ALA A 73 14.78 5.54 7.49
CA ALA A 73 14.73 6.36 6.28
C ALA A 73 13.72 7.51 6.44
N PHE A 74 13.91 8.39 7.39
CA PHE A 74 13.08 9.57 7.58
C PHE A 74 13.73 10.85 7.02
N THR A 75 12.89 11.78 6.57
CA THR A 75 13.33 13.04 6.00
C THR A 75 13.96 13.93 7.06
N ILE A 76 15.12 14.52 6.75
CA ILE A 76 15.74 15.55 7.58
C ILE A 76 15.11 16.91 7.20
N ALA A 77 14.31 17.46 8.12
CA ALA A 77 13.62 18.72 7.92
C ALA A 77 14.34 19.86 8.64
N PRO A 78 14.71 20.96 7.96
CA PRO A 78 15.42 22.06 8.59
C PRO A 78 14.50 22.86 9.53
N MET A 79 14.86 22.96 10.80
CA MET A 79 14.07 23.61 11.83
C MET A 79 13.78 25.07 11.54
N HIS A 80 14.71 25.80 10.92
CA HIS A 80 14.50 27.22 10.60
C HIS A 80 13.40 27.49 9.58
N HIS A 81 12.92 26.42 8.90
CA HIS A 81 11.83 26.50 7.94
C HIS A 81 10.55 25.84 8.47
N TYR A 82 10.68 24.65 9.08
CA TYR A 82 9.57 23.86 9.58
C TYR A 82 9.25 24.06 11.07
N GLY A 83 9.97 24.95 11.75
CA GLY A 83 9.78 25.26 13.15
C GLY A 83 10.27 26.67 13.48
N ASP A 84 10.14 27.05 14.75
CA ASP A 84 10.68 28.29 15.31
C ASP A 84 11.91 27.96 16.17
N LYS A 85 13.08 28.40 15.71
CA LYS A 85 14.36 28.16 16.42
C LYS A 85 14.35 28.71 17.85
N SER A 86 13.58 29.77 18.13
CA SER A 86 13.48 30.34 19.47
C SER A 86 12.72 29.44 20.45
N GLN A 87 11.94 28.48 19.93
CA GLN A 87 11.22 27.48 20.69
C GLN A 87 11.95 26.14 20.79
N TYR A 88 13.18 26.03 20.27
CA TYR A 88 13.98 24.83 20.36
C TYR A 88 14.75 24.80 21.69
N ASP A 89 14.53 23.75 22.47
CA ASP A 89 15.23 23.48 23.70
C ASP A 89 15.27 21.95 23.90
N TYR A 90 16.40 21.35 23.49
CA TYR A 90 16.55 19.90 23.52
C TYR A 90 16.43 19.32 24.94
N GLU A 91 16.99 19.99 25.94
CA GLU A 91 16.99 19.53 27.32
C GLU A 91 15.57 19.51 27.95
N ASN A 92 14.71 20.41 27.49
CA ASN A 92 13.30 20.47 27.87
C ASN A 92 12.35 19.89 26.81
N HIS A 93 12.86 19.06 25.91
CA HIS A 93 12.10 18.32 24.89
C HIS A 93 11.22 19.21 23.99
N LYS A 94 11.71 20.41 23.65
CA LYS A 94 11.05 21.33 22.75
C LYS A 94 11.72 21.33 21.38
N PHE A 95 10.95 21.14 20.34
CA PHE A 95 11.44 20.88 18.98
C PHE A 95 11.05 21.94 17.96
N GLY A 96 10.88 23.21 18.40
CA GLY A 96 10.64 24.33 17.51
C GLY A 96 9.18 24.63 17.22
N PHE A 97 8.24 23.97 17.91
CA PHE A 97 6.81 24.25 17.91
C PHE A 97 6.16 23.69 19.19
N PRO A 98 5.00 24.20 19.61
CA PRO A 98 4.30 23.67 20.78
C PRO A 98 3.95 22.20 20.59
N LYS A 99 4.02 21.42 21.67
CA LYS A 99 3.57 20.02 21.63
C LYS A 99 2.10 19.98 21.19
N GLY A 100 1.80 19.18 20.16
CA GLY A 100 0.46 19.04 19.59
C GLY A 100 0.08 20.04 18.52
N ASP A 101 0.89 21.05 18.25
CA ASP A 101 0.63 22.02 17.21
C ASP A 101 1.59 21.83 16.03
N LEU A 102 1.09 21.21 14.95
CA LEU A 102 1.81 21.02 13.70
C LEU A 102 1.47 22.07 12.64
N SER A 103 0.75 23.14 13.01
CA SER A 103 0.29 24.17 12.07
C SER A 103 1.42 24.80 11.26
N ILE A 104 2.57 25.07 11.90
CA ILE A 104 3.75 25.60 11.20
C ILE A 104 4.29 24.60 10.14
N VAL A 105 4.34 23.31 10.46
CA VAL A 105 4.80 22.26 9.52
C VAL A 105 3.81 22.12 8.36
N LYS A 106 2.51 22.08 8.67
CA LYS A 106 1.44 21.97 7.67
C LYS A 106 1.40 23.17 6.72
N SER A 107 1.68 24.37 7.20
CA SER A 107 1.77 25.57 6.36
C SER A 107 2.89 25.50 5.31
N LYS A 108 3.83 24.52 5.43
CA LYS A 108 4.95 24.34 4.52
C LYS A 108 4.77 23.24 3.49
N THR A 109 3.61 22.59 3.42
CA THR A 109 3.33 21.53 2.45
C THR A 109 3.44 22.01 1.00
N THR A 110 3.13 23.28 0.75
CA THR A 110 3.22 23.94 -0.56
C THR A 110 4.49 24.78 -0.75
N ASP A 111 5.37 24.79 0.23
CA ASP A 111 6.64 25.54 0.24
C ASP A 111 7.75 24.68 0.87
N PRO A 112 8.05 23.48 0.29
CA PRO A 112 9.03 22.58 0.87
C PRO A 112 10.46 23.12 0.74
N LEU A 113 11.27 22.98 1.79
CA LEU A 113 12.69 23.30 1.80
C LEU A 113 13.50 22.01 2.03
N GLY A 114 14.40 21.72 1.12
CA GLY A 114 15.28 20.57 1.19
C GLY A 114 16.71 20.89 0.75
N CYS A 115 17.59 19.91 0.82
CA CYS A 115 18.99 20.00 0.36
C CYS A 115 19.26 19.13 -0.89
N GLY A 116 18.20 18.76 -1.60
CA GLY A 116 18.27 17.92 -2.79
C GLY A 116 18.83 18.63 -4.04
N PRO A 117 18.95 17.89 -5.15
CA PRO A 117 19.48 18.43 -6.41
C PRO A 117 18.57 19.46 -7.07
N TYR A 118 17.29 19.51 -6.71
CA TYR A 118 16.33 20.45 -7.27
C TYR A 118 15.58 21.22 -6.19
N ILE A 119 15.23 22.46 -6.50
CA ILE A 119 14.47 23.40 -5.66
C ILE A 119 13.05 23.47 -6.24
N TYR A 120 12.06 23.25 -5.42
CA TYR A 120 10.64 23.43 -5.76
C TYR A 120 10.36 24.90 -6.06
N GLN A 121 9.66 25.17 -7.16
CA GLN A 121 9.29 26.52 -7.60
C GLN A 121 7.79 26.78 -7.52
N GLY A 122 6.98 25.74 -7.48
CA GLY A 122 5.53 25.86 -7.37
C GLY A 122 4.78 24.78 -8.13
N TYR A 123 3.46 24.78 -7.93
CA TYR A 123 2.49 23.95 -8.64
C TYR A 123 1.43 24.85 -9.26
N ALA A 124 1.20 24.69 -10.56
CA ALA A 124 0.16 25.41 -11.29
C ALA A 124 -0.34 24.58 -12.47
N ASN A 125 -1.66 24.55 -12.65
CA ASN A 125 -2.30 23.89 -13.81
C ASN A 125 -1.89 22.41 -14.00
N GLY A 126 -1.78 21.63 -12.91
CA GLY A 126 -1.39 20.23 -12.98
C GLY A 126 0.12 20.01 -13.16
N VAL A 127 0.95 21.07 -13.07
CA VAL A 127 2.40 20.98 -13.28
C VAL A 127 3.16 21.45 -12.04
N VAL A 128 4.04 20.59 -11.53
CA VAL A 128 5.08 20.94 -10.56
C VAL A 128 6.32 21.39 -11.31
N THR A 129 6.86 22.55 -10.95
CA THR A 129 8.12 23.06 -11.52
C THR A 129 9.25 22.92 -10.51
N LEU A 130 10.33 22.30 -10.93
CA LEU A 130 11.56 22.13 -10.16
C LEU A 130 12.73 22.77 -10.90
N LYS A 131 13.59 23.54 -10.20
CA LYS A 131 14.83 24.11 -10.75
C LYS A 131 16.07 23.50 -10.11
N ALA A 132 17.11 23.32 -10.91
CA ALA A 132 18.40 22.84 -10.45
C ALA A 132 18.93 23.66 -9.27
N ASN A 133 19.38 22.97 -8.23
CA ASN A 133 20.05 23.58 -7.07
C ASN A 133 21.55 23.78 -7.42
N PRO A 134 22.00 25.03 -7.62
CA PRO A 134 23.40 25.29 -7.99
C PRO A 134 24.40 24.96 -6.86
N THR A 135 23.91 24.84 -5.64
CA THR A 135 24.72 24.56 -4.46
C THR A 135 24.56 23.13 -3.94
N TYR A 136 24.00 22.24 -4.78
CA TYR A 136 23.86 20.85 -4.40
C TYR A 136 25.22 20.20 -4.12
N PHE A 137 25.35 19.50 -3.00
CA PHE A 137 26.65 19.03 -2.46
C PHE A 137 27.37 17.99 -3.35
N LEU A 138 26.65 17.30 -4.23
CA LEU A 138 27.23 16.40 -5.25
C LEU A 138 27.43 17.08 -6.62
N GLY A 139 27.29 18.39 -6.68
CA GLY A 139 27.40 19.17 -7.91
C GLY A 139 26.06 19.53 -8.52
N ALA A 140 26.00 20.65 -9.21
CA ALA A 140 24.78 21.14 -9.85
C ALA A 140 24.26 20.16 -10.90
N PRO A 141 22.95 19.87 -10.95
CA PRO A 141 22.35 19.06 -12.00
C PRO A 141 22.58 19.64 -13.39
N LYS A 142 22.73 18.78 -14.40
CA LYS A 142 22.89 19.20 -15.80
C LYS A 142 21.57 19.70 -16.42
N ILE A 143 20.43 19.17 -15.98
CA ILE A 143 19.11 19.59 -16.42
C ILE A 143 18.67 20.75 -15.52
N GLU A 144 18.45 21.92 -16.10
CA GLU A 144 18.14 23.12 -15.32
C GLU A 144 16.72 23.14 -14.75
N THR A 145 15.77 22.59 -15.50
CA THR A 145 14.34 22.60 -15.11
C THR A 145 13.71 21.23 -15.35
N ILE A 146 12.96 20.75 -14.36
CA ILE A 146 12.11 19.58 -14.47
C ILE A 146 10.66 20.06 -14.31
N LEU A 147 9.80 19.65 -15.24
CA LEU A 147 8.35 19.83 -15.17
C LEU A 147 7.74 18.44 -14.91
N MET A 148 7.05 18.29 -13.79
CA MET A 148 6.31 17.07 -13.48
C MET A 148 4.83 17.34 -13.71
N GLN A 149 4.31 16.79 -14.80
CA GLN A 149 2.93 17.00 -15.23
C GLN A 149 2.06 15.81 -14.85
N GLU A 150 0.91 16.09 -14.28
CA GLU A 150 -0.15 15.10 -14.09
C GLU A 150 -0.70 14.64 -15.43
N SER A 151 -0.82 13.32 -15.62
CA SER A 151 -1.35 12.71 -16.83
C SER A 151 -2.00 11.36 -16.50
N VAL A 152 -2.76 10.82 -17.44
CA VAL A 152 -3.37 9.49 -17.34
C VAL A 152 -2.50 8.44 -18.02
N ASP A 153 -2.56 7.20 -17.57
CA ASP A 153 -1.69 6.11 -18.02
C ASP A 153 -1.74 5.88 -19.55
N SER A 154 -2.91 6.04 -20.16
CA SER A 154 -3.12 5.92 -21.61
C SER A 154 -2.33 6.93 -22.44
N ASP A 155 -1.91 8.05 -21.86
CA ASP A 155 -1.20 9.12 -22.57
C ASP A 155 0.32 8.97 -22.51
N TYR A 156 0.85 8.10 -21.65
CA TYR A 156 2.29 8.00 -21.44
C TYR A 156 3.05 7.53 -22.65
N VAL A 157 2.67 6.40 -23.25
CA VAL A 157 3.38 5.89 -24.44
C VAL A 157 3.22 6.81 -25.65
N PRO A 158 2.00 7.25 -26.01
CA PRO A 158 1.84 8.24 -27.09
C PRO A 158 2.58 9.55 -26.82
N GLY A 159 2.62 10.03 -25.59
CA GLY A 159 3.29 11.26 -25.21
C GLY A 159 4.81 11.21 -25.37
N ILE A 160 5.45 10.07 -25.04
CA ILE A 160 6.88 9.85 -25.33
C ILE A 160 7.12 9.83 -26.85
N VAL A 161 6.31 9.07 -27.59
CA VAL A 161 6.46 8.94 -29.06
C VAL A 161 6.34 10.29 -29.78
N THR A 162 5.43 11.15 -29.32
CA THR A 162 5.22 12.48 -29.90
C THR A 162 6.17 13.56 -29.35
N GLY A 163 6.97 13.25 -28.33
CA GLY A 163 7.85 14.21 -27.66
C GLY A 163 7.11 15.18 -26.73
N THR A 164 5.88 14.87 -26.33
CA THR A 164 5.15 15.64 -25.31
C THR A 164 5.77 15.41 -23.92
N PHE A 165 6.26 14.21 -23.67
CA PHE A 165 7.01 13.83 -22.48
C PHE A 165 8.42 13.37 -22.86
N ASP A 166 9.40 13.72 -22.03
CA ASP A 166 10.78 13.21 -22.13
C ASP A 166 10.95 11.92 -21.32
N LEU A 167 10.14 11.75 -20.26
CA LEU A 167 10.14 10.61 -19.34
C LEU A 167 8.72 10.31 -18.90
N ALA A 168 8.34 9.04 -18.89
CA ALA A 168 7.08 8.58 -18.33
C ALA A 168 7.25 7.23 -17.63
N GLN A 169 6.34 6.92 -16.72
CA GLN A 169 6.30 5.64 -16.00
C GLN A 169 4.90 5.01 -16.16
N PRO A 170 4.63 4.40 -17.32
CA PRO A 170 3.36 3.70 -17.54
C PRO A 170 3.26 2.44 -16.67
N SER A 171 2.04 1.95 -16.48
CA SER A 171 1.79 0.62 -15.90
C SER A 171 2.40 -0.47 -16.79
N ILE A 172 2.81 -1.58 -16.20
CA ILE A 172 3.50 -2.67 -16.92
C ILE A 172 2.54 -3.80 -17.35
N SER A 173 1.41 -3.44 -17.96
CA SER A 173 0.50 -4.43 -18.55
C SER A 173 1.09 -5.06 -19.81
N THR A 174 0.52 -6.18 -20.25
CA THR A 174 0.90 -6.81 -21.52
C THR A 174 0.67 -5.87 -22.70
N ASP A 175 -0.43 -5.12 -22.67
CA ASP A 175 -0.77 -4.16 -23.73
C ASP A 175 0.19 -2.97 -23.76
N THR A 176 0.56 -2.45 -22.58
CA THR A 176 1.58 -1.38 -22.50
C THR A 176 2.92 -1.86 -23.05
N VAL A 177 3.34 -3.07 -22.72
CA VAL A 177 4.59 -3.64 -23.25
C VAL A 177 4.53 -3.85 -24.77
N ALA A 178 3.39 -4.27 -25.29
CA ALA A 178 3.19 -4.34 -26.75
C ALA A 178 3.29 -2.96 -27.40
N ALA A 179 2.61 -1.94 -26.85
CA ALA A 179 2.68 -0.57 -27.35
C ALA A 179 4.10 0.03 -27.31
N LEU A 180 4.88 -0.25 -26.25
CA LEU A 180 6.28 0.17 -26.16
C LEU A 180 7.15 -0.49 -27.24
N LYS A 181 6.94 -1.78 -27.52
CA LYS A 181 7.64 -2.50 -28.58
C LYS A 181 7.25 -2.01 -29.97
N ASP A 182 5.97 -1.77 -30.20
CA ASP A 182 5.44 -1.29 -31.49
C ASP A 182 5.91 0.13 -31.82
N ALA A 183 6.24 0.95 -30.82
CA ALA A 183 6.78 2.27 -30.98
C ALA A 183 8.21 2.30 -31.57
N ASN A 184 8.97 1.22 -31.40
CA ASN A 184 10.33 1.07 -31.92
C ASN A 184 10.34 0.27 -33.24
N SER A 185 11.10 0.69 -34.23
CA SER A 185 11.17 0.02 -35.53
C SER A 185 11.72 -1.41 -35.49
N ASN A 186 12.46 -1.76 -34.41
CA ASN A 186 13.02 -3.10 -34.18
C ASN A 186 12.08 -4.02 -33.40
N GLY A 187 10.91 -3.54 -32.93
CA GLY A 187 9.97 -4.34 -32.15
C GLY A 187 10.44 -4.70 -30.74
N GLU A 188 11.43 -3.97 -30.21
CA GLU A 188 11.99 -4.21 -28.89
C GLU A 188 11.69 -3.06 -27.93
N LEU A 189 11.85 -3.31 -26.61
CA LEU A 189 11.62 -2.31 -25.55
C LEU A 189 12.59 -1.12 -25.62
N THR A 190 13.70 -1.26 -26.32
CA THR A 190 14.68 -0.21 -26.53
C THR A 190 15.04 -0.15 -28.02
N GLY A 191 14.89 1.01 -28.63
CA GLY A 191 15.13 1.22 -30.05
C GLY A 191 15.38 2.66 -30.42
N ASP A 192 14.95 3.01 -31.60
CA ASP A 192 15.19 4.31 -32.24
C ASP A 192 14.24 5.42 -31.77
N THR A 193 13.08 5.06 -31.25
CA THR A 193 12.07 6.04 -30.82
C THR A 193 12.12 6.22 -29.28
N LEU A 194 12.20 5.12 -28.53
CA LEU A 194 12.21 5.16 -27.06
C LEU A 194 13.14 4.10 -26.47
N THR A 195 13.55 4.35 -25.23
CA THR A 195 14.34 3.42 -24.41
C THR A 195 13.57 3.11 -23.13
N THR A 196 13.32 1.84 -22.86
CA THR A 196 12.62 1.38 -21.66
C THR A 196 13.61 0.72 -20.69
N TYR A 197 13.53 1.13 -19.43
CA TYR A 197 14.22 0.48 -18.32
C TYR A 197 13.20 -0.22 -17.43
N LEU A 198 13.38 -1.52 -17.23
CA LEU A 198 12.59 -2.30 -16.26
C LEU A 198 13.35 -2.35 -14.95
N VAL A 199 12.66 -2.06 -13.87
CA VAL A 199 13.21 -2.06 -12.50
C VAL A 199 12.34 -2.95 -11.63
N ASP A 200 12.96 -3.80 -10.83
CA ASP A 200 12.24 -4.65 -9.87
C ASP A 200 11.46 -3.78 -8.88
N TYR A 201 10.17 -4.06 -8.79
CA TYR A 201 9.28 -3.40 -7.85
C TYR A 201 9.20 -4.18 -6.54
N ARG A 202 9.49 -3.51 -5.43
CA ARG A 202 9.47 -4.13 -4.09
C ARG A 202 8.09 -4.14 -3.45
N GLY A 203 7.10 -3.55 -4.10
CA GLY A 203 5.72 -3.56 -3.66
C GLY A 203 4.99 -4.83 -4.06
N TYR A 204 3.76 -4.94 -3.60
CA TYR A 204 2.82 -5.97 -4.04
C TYR A 204 1.40 -5.40 -4.04
N GLY A 205 0.58 -5.94 -4.94
CA GLY A 205 -0.87 -5.72 -4.91
C GLY A 205 -1.54 -6.78 -4.05
N TYR A 206 -2.67 -6.43 -3.45
CA TYR A 206 -3.44 -7.37 -2.65
C TYR A 206 -4.94 -7.14 -2.83
N LEU A 207 -5.70 -8.20 -2.56
CA LEU A 207 -7.13 -8.17 -2.40
C LEU A 207 -7.46 -8.37 -0.93
N GLY A 208 -8.05 -7.35 -0.29
CA GLY A 208 -8.40 -7.37 1.13
C GLY A 208 -9.89 -7.58 1.33
N ILE A 209 -10.27 -8.31 2.37
CA ILE A 209 -11.67 -8.43 2.81
C ILE A 209 -11.85 -7.62 4.09
N ASN A 210 -12.78 -6.66 4.06
CA ASN A 210 -13.18 -5.95 5.27
C ASN A 210 -13.96 -6.91 6.18
N ALA A 211 -13.39 -7.24 7.33
CA ALA A 211 -13.96 -8.20 8.27
C ALA A 211 -15.26 -7.70 8.91
N ASP A 212 -15.42 -6.40 9.06
CA ASP A 212 -16.60 -5.79 9.68
C ASP A 212 -17.81 -5.76 8.72
N LEU A 213 -17.55 -5.80 7.42
CA LEU A 213 -18.60 -5.89 6.39
C LEU A 213 -18.87 -7.33 5.94
N VAL A 214 -17.83 -8.19 5.93
CA VAL A 214 -17.96 -9.60 5.52
C VAL A 214 -17.90 -10.49 6.75
N ASN A 215 -19.03 -10.63 7.40
CA ASN A 215 -19.18 -11.40 8.64
C ASN A 215 -20.53 -12.08 8.72
N ILE A 216 -20.72 -12.94 9.71
CA ILE A 216 -21.97 -13.59 10.09
C ILE A 216 -22.48 -12.94 11.38
N ASP A 217 -23.73 -12.48 11.34
CA ASP A 217 -24.46 -11.92 12.48
C ASP A 217 -23.74 -10.75 13.20
N GLY A 218 -23.00 -9.93 12.49
CA GLY A 218 -22.26 -8.80 13.06
C GLY A 218 -21.10 -9.21 13.96
N GLN A 219 -20.59 -10.45 13.81
CA GLN A 219 -19.53 -11.00 14.66
C GLN A 219 -18.26 -11.34 13.86
N PRO A 220 -17.45 -10.35 13.48
CA PRO A 220 -16.30 -10.56 12.59
C PRO A 220 -15.24 -11.53 13.12
N ALA A 221 -15.11 -11.67 14.45
CA ALA A 221 -14.15 -12.55 15.08
C ALA A 221 -14.65 -14.00 15.25
N SER A 222 -15.93 -14.31 14.98
CA SER A 222 -16.49 -15.66 15.10
C SER A 222 -15.84 -16.64 14.11
N ASP A 223 -15.87 -17.92 14.43
CA ASP A 223 -15.34 -18.96 13.52
C ASP A 223 -16.16 -19.06 12.24
N ALA A 224 -17.48 -18.83 12.30
CA ALA A 224 -18.35 -18.76 11.14
C ALA A 224 -17.94 -17.62 10.18
N SER A 225 -17.68 -16.43 10.73
CA SER A 225 -17.23 -15.27 9.94
C SER A 225 -15.84 -15.48 9.33
N LYS A 226 -14.93 -16.11 10.08
CA LYS A 226 -13.61 -16.47 9.55
C LYS A 226 -13.71 -17.53 8.45
N ALA A 227 -14.60 -18.52 8.60
CA ALA A 227 -14.85 -19.53 7.57
C ALA A 227 -15.44 -18.90 6.30
N LEU A 228 -16.41 -17.98 6.42
CA LEU A 228 -16.94 -17.23 5.29
C LEU A 228 -15.83 -16.55 4.47
N ARG A 229 -14.98 -15.76 5.13
CA ARG A 229 -13.88 -15.05 4.45
C ARG A 229 -12.85 -16.01 3.86
N LYS A 230 -12.53 -17.12 4.55
CA LYS A 230 -11.63 -18.16 4.00
C LYS A 230 -12.19 -18.81 2.74
N GLY A 231 -13.50 -19.06 2.68
CA GLY A 231 -14.16 -19.57 1.49
C GLY A 231 -13.95 -18.67 0.27
N PHE A 232 -14.20 -17.37 0.42
CA PHE A 232 -13.93 -16.39 -0.65
C PHE A 232 -12.46 -16.34 -1.02
N MET A 233 -11.56 -16.25 -0.02
CA MET A 233 -10.13 -16.14 -0.31
C MET A 233 -9.57 -17.40 -0.95
N THR A 234 -10.13 -18.59 -0.69
CA THR A 234 -9.73 -19.83 -1.36
C THR A 234 -10.10 -19.78 -2.85
N LEU A 235 -11.27 -19.24 -3.19
CA LEU A 235 -11.67 -19.07 -4.60
C LEU A 235 -10.80 -18.02 -5.30
N PHE A 236 -10.59 -16.85 -4.69
CA PHE A 236 -9.71 -15.82 -5.26
C PHE A 236 -8.28 -16.34 -5.44
N ALA A 237 -7.77 -17.11 -4.47
CA ALA A 237 -6.40 -17.59 -4.51
C ALA A 237 -6.11 -18.53 -5.67
N VAL A 238 -7.05 -19.40 -6.06
CA VAL A 238 -6.82 -20.36 -7.16
C VAL A 238 -6.78 -19.67 -8.53
N TYR A 239 -7.45 -18.53 -8.69
CA TYR A 239 -7.47 -17.78 -9.95
C TYR A 239 -6.35 -16.77 -10.10
N ARG A 240 -5.61 -16.46 -9.02
CA ARG A 240 -4.55 -15.42 -9.02
C ARG A 240 -3.51 -15.62 -10.12
N ASP A 241 -2.98 -16.84 -10.26
CA ASP A 241 -1.92 -17.12 -11.24
C ASP A 241 -2.39 -16.85 -12.67
N THR A 242 -3.60 -17.31 -13.02
CA THR A 242 -4.17 -17.11 -14.36
C THR A 242 -4.36 -15.61 -14.66
N VAL A 243 -4.89 -14.87 -13.70
CA VAL A 243 -5.16 -13.43 -13.86
C VAL A 243 -3.86 -12.63 -13.95
N ILE A 244 -2.91 -12.90 -13.06
CA ILE A 244 -1.62 -12.20 -13.03
C ILE A 244 -0.83 -12.50 -14.31
N ASN A 245 -0.80 -13.75 -14.77
CA ASN A 245 -0.14 -14.14 -16.01
C ASN A 245 -0.81 -13.50 -17.24
N SER A 246 -2.14 -13.40 -17.27
CA SER A 246 -2.88 -12.75 -18.36
C SER A 246 -2.56 -11.27 -18.45
N TYR A 247 -2.49 -10.57 -17.31
CA TYR A 247 -2.31 -9.13 -17.25
C TYR A 247 -0.84 -8.70 -17.38
N TYR A 248 0.06 -9.35 -16.65
CA TYR A 248 1.48 -8.97 -16.56
C TYR A 248 2.43 -9.88 -17.36
N GLY A 249 1.97 -11.04 -17.82
CA GLY A 249 2.85 -12.06 -18.39
C GLY A 249 3.83 -12.59 -17.34
N ASP A 250 5.11 -12.67 -17.70
CA ASP A 250 6.22 -13.10 -16.85
C ASP A 250 6.81 -12.00 -15.93
N ARG A 251 6.22 -10.79 -15.96
CA ARG A 251 6.73 -9.61 -15.24
C ARG A 251 6.20 -9.47 -13.82
N ALA A 252 5.25 -10.30 -13.42
CA ALA A 252 4.76 -10.36 -12.06
C ALA A 252 4.57 -11.82 -11.63
N ALA A 253 4.59 -12.07 -10.34
CA ALA A 253 4.37 -13.38 -9.76
C ALA A 253 3.44 -13.30 -8.55
N VAL A 254 2.67 -14.34 -8.31
CA VAL A 254 1.86 -14.47 -7.11
C VAL A 254 2.77 -14.70 -5.91
N ILE A 255 2.56 -13.91 -4.86
CA ILE A 255 3.23 -14.08 -3.57
C ILE A 255 2.31 -14.81 -2.59
N GLN A 256 2.90 -15.53 -1.62
CA GLN A 256 2.16 -16.32 -0.63
C GLN A 256 2.12 -15.65 0.75
N TYR A 257 2.92 -14.63 0.97
CA TYR A 257 3.02 -13.85 2.20
C TYR A 257 2.93 -12.36 1.87
N PRO A 258 2.52 -11.48 2.78
CA PRO A 258 2.37 -10.04 2.52
C PRO A 258 3.74 -9.32 2.50
N ILE A 259 4.65 -9.82 1.70
CA ILE A 259 5.99 -9.28 1.47
C ILE A 259 6.39 -9.58 0.02
N SER A 260 7.01 -8.61 -0.67
CA SER A 260 7.50 -8.83 -2.03
C SER A 260 8.50 -9.99 -2.08
N ASN A 261 8.36 -10.87 -3.07
CA ASN A 261 9.29 -11.97 -3.31
C ASN A 261 10.70 -11.51 -3.71
N THR A 262 10.89 -10.22 -4.04
CA THR A 262 12.21 -9.61 -4.25
C THR A 262 12.90 -9.23 -2.93
N SER A 263 12.20 -9.31 -1.80
CA SER A 263 12.78 -9.07 -0.48
C SER A 263 13.59 -10.29 -0.01
N TRP A 264 14.77 -10.06 0.54
CA TRP A 264 15.59 -11.11 1.16
C TRP A 264 14.89 -11.80 2.36
N ALA A 265 13.94 -11.11 2.99
CA ALA A 265 13.18 -11.60 4.15
C ALA A 265 11.91 -12.37 3.74
N ALA A 266 11.62 -12.49 2.44
CA ALA A 266 10.43 -13.21 1.98
C ALA A 266 10.59 -14.71 2.22
N PRO A 267 9.61 -15.39 2.88
CA PRO A 267 9.63 -16.83 3.04
C PRO A 267 9.71 -17.56 1.70
N GLN A 268 10.57 -18.57 1.65
CA GLN A 268 10.82 -19.37 0.46
C GLN A 268 10.17 -20.76 0.56
N PRO A 269 9.81 -21.41 -0.56
CA PRO A 269 9.23 -22.75 -0.54
C PRO A 269 10.08 -23.81 0.16
N ALA A 270 11.40 -23.59 0.27
CA ALA A 270 12.33 -24.50 0.95
C ALA A 270 12.43 -24.25 2.47
N ASP A 271 11.84 -23.18 2.99
CA ASP A 271 11.92 -22.85 4.39
C ASP A 271 11.04 -23.78 5.23
N GLU A 272 11.53 -24.14 6.41
CA GLU A 272 10.75 -24.95 7.35
C GLU A 272 9.45 -24.22 7.74
N GLY A 273 8.33 -24.92 7.65
CA GLY A 273 7.00 -24.36 7.97
C GLY A 273 6.39 -23.50 6.85
N TYR A 274 7.04 -23.37 5.68
CA TYR A 274 6.44 -22.70 4.54
C TYR A 274 5.10 -23.32 4.16
N ARG A 275 4.11 -22.48 3.93
CA ARG A 275 2.79 -22.87 3.41
C ARG A 275 2.32 -21.88 2.36
N ALA A 276 1.80 -22.40 1.25
CA ALA A 276 1.08 -21.56 0.31
C ALA A 276 -0.20 -21.01 0.97
N ALA A 277 -0.51 -19.77 0.71
CA ALA A 277 -1.72 -19.15 1.25
C ALA A 277 -2.98 -19.83 0.69
N TYR A 278 -3.97 -20.04 1.56
CA TYR A 278 -5.27 -20.65 1.19
C TYR A 278 -5.15 -22.04 0.56
N SER A 279 -4.19 -22.84 1.01
CA SER A 279 -3.91 -24.18 0.50
C SER A 279 -4.43 -25.32 1.38
N ILE A 280 -5.21 -25.01 2.42
CA ILE A 280 -5.83 -25.99 3.32
C ILE A 280 -7.35 -25.85 3.33
N ASP A 281 -8.05 -26.95 3.51
CA ASP A 281 -9.50 -26.99 3.65
C ASP A 281 -9.96 -26.70 5.10
N VAL A 282 -11.27 -26.78 5.34
CA VAL A 282 -11.88 -26.51 6.66
C VAL A 282 -11.43 -27.50 7.74
N ASP A 283 -11.04 -28.72 7.37
CA ASP A 283 -10.56 -29.77 8.25
C ASP A 283 -9.04 -29.75 8.45
N GLY A 284 -8.33 -28.82 7.78
CA GLY A 284 -6.89 -28.65 7.88
C GLY A 284 -6.09 -29.52 6.91
N ASN A 285 -6.73 -30.20 5.94
CA ASN A 285 -6.07 -31.00 4.92
C ASN A 285 -5.58 -30.11 3.77
N ALA A 286 -4.53 -30.56 3.07
CA ALA A 286 -4.06 -29.88 1.85
C ALA A 286 -5.13 -29.97 0.76
N ILE A 287 -5.44 -28.82 0.12
CA ILE A 287 -6.36 -28.74 -1.02
C ILE A 287 -5.68 -29.21 -2.30
N TYR A 288 -4.39 -28.94 -2.45
CA TYR A 288 -3.65 -29.17 -3.67
C TYR A 288 -2.52 -30.17 -3.47
N ASP A 289 -2.25 -30.95 -4.50
CA ASP A 289 -1.04 -31.74 -4.61
C ASP A 289 -0.30 -31.45 -5.94
N SER A 290 0.94 -31.86 -6.04
CA SER A 290 1.82 -31.55 -7.18
C SER A 290 1.42 -32.24 -8.50
N SER A 291 0.48 -33.18 -8.49
CA SER A 291 0.01 -33.88 -9.68
C SER A 291 -1.18 -33.20 -10.36
N MET A 292 -1.84 -32.24 -9.67
CA MET A 292 -3.03 -31.55 -10.15
C MET A 292 -2.70 -30.61 -11.29
N ASN A 293 -3.47 -30.67 -12.36
CA ASN A 293 -3.53 -29.63 -13.38
C ASN A 293 -4.46 -28.49 -12.91
N ASP A 294 -4.54 -27.39 -13.66
CA ASP A 294 -5.28 -26.20 -13.25
C ASP A 294 -6.79 -26.43 -13.07
N GLU A 295 -7.41 -27.23 -13.94
CA GLU A 295 -8.83 -27.59 -13.80
C GLU A 295 -9.10 -28.37 -12.52
N GLN A 296 -8.20 -29.32 -12.18
CA GLN A 296 -8.28 -30.08 -10.94
C GLN A 296 -8.10 -29.19 -9.70
N LYS A 297 -7.18 -28.22 -9.77
CA LYS A 297 -7.00 -27.23 -8.70
C LYS A 297 -8.25 -26.36 -8.51
N TYR A 298 -8.90 -25.93 -9.60
CA TYR A 298 -10.13 -25.15 -9.52
C TYR A 298 -11.27 -25.93 -8.86
N GLU A 299 -11.48 -27.18 -9.24
CA GLU A 299 -12.52 -28.02 -8.62
C GLU A 299 -12.18 -28.36 -7.15
N ALA A 300 -10.92 -28.57 -6.81
CA ALA A 300 -10.48 -28.77 -5.43
C ALA A 300 -10.71 -27.51 -4.58
N ALA A 301 -10.36 -26.32 -5.09
CA ALA A 301 -10.60 -25.05 -4.43
C ALA A 301 -12.10 -24.77 -4.21
N LYS A 302 -12.93 -25.06 -5.22
CA LYS A 302 -14.39 -24.93 -5.15
C LYS A 302 -14.96 -25.85 -4.07
N THR A 303 -14.50 -27.12 -4.03
CA THR A 303 -14.92 -28.07 -2.99
C THR A 303 -14.53 -27.59 -1.60
N ALA A 304 -13.30 -27.11 -1.41
CA ALA A 304 -12.84 -26.55 -0.15
C ALA A 304 -13.63 -25.29 0.26
N ALA A 305 -13.92 -24.39 -0.70
CA ALA A 305 -14.71 -23.20 -0.45
C ALA A 305 -16.15 -23.54 -0.02
N ILE A 306 -16.80 -24.54 -0.66
CA ILE A 306 -18.11 -25.06 -0.23
C ILE A 306 -18.04 -25.56 1.22
N GLY A 307 -16.98 -26.26 1.61
CA GLY A 307 -16.74 -26.69 2.99
C GLY A 307 -16.67 -25.51 3.97
N TYR A 308 -15.94 -24.47 3.61
CA TYR A 308 -15.84 -23.25 4.40
C TYR A 308 -17.20 -22.51 4.50
N PHE A 309 -17.97 -22.39 3.43
CA PHE A 309 -19.28 -21.77 3.48
C PHE A 309 -20.30 -22.58 4.29
N LYS A 310 -20.22 -23.93 4.25
CA LYS A 310 -20.99 -24.79 5.18
C LYS A 310 -20.61 -24.52 6.63
N ALA A 311 -19.32 -24.40 6.95
CA ALA A 311 -18.83 -24.07 8.29
C ALA A 311 -19.22 -22.63 8.71
N ALA A 312 -19.46 -21.73 7.77
CA ALA A 312 -20.02 -20.41 8.02
C ALA A 312 -21.54 -20.42 8.29
N GLY A 313 -22.20 -21.58 8.13
CA GLY A 313 -23.63 -21.76 8.43
C GLY A 313 -24.53 -21.83 7.20
N PHE A 314 -23.99 -21.75 5.97
CA PHE A 314 -24.79 -21.83 4.76
C PHE A 314 -25.15 -23.26 4.38
N THR A 315 -26.35 -23.44 3.82
CA THR A 315 -26.89 -24.73 3.36
C THR A 315 -26.62 -24.93 1.87
N TYR A 316 -25.84 -25.96 1.53
CA TYR A 316 -25.53 -26.30 0.15
C TYR A 316 -26.40 -27.49 -0.31
N ASP A 317 -27.12 -27.31 -1.42
CA ASP A 317 -27.87 -28.38 -2.09
C ASP A 317 -26.98 -29.06 -3.12
N GLU A 318 -26.52 -30.27 -2.80
CA GLU A 318 -25.63 -31.06 -3.65
C GLU A 318 -26.28 -31.42 -5.00
N ALA A 319 -27.60 -31.64 -5.03
CA ALA A 319 -28.32 -32.00 -6.26
C ALA A 319 -28.50 -30.79 -7.19
N ALA A 320 -28.70 -29.62 -6.61
CA ALA A 320 -28.83 -28.36 -7.34
C ALA A 320 -27.51 -27.66 -7.60
N GLY A 321 -26.43 -28.05 -6.92
CA GLY A 321 -25.08 -27.46 -7.03
C GLY A 321 -25.03 -26.00 -6.55
N LYS A 322 -25.84 -25.59 -5.56
CA LYS A 322 -25.95 -24.22 -5.11
C LYS A 322 -26.30 -24.08 -3.63
N PHE A 323 -26.01 -22.92 -3.07
CA PHE A 323 -26.50 -22.53 -1.74
C PHE A 323 -27.97 -22.11 -1.82
N THR A 324 -28.78 -22.51 -0.83
CA THR A 324 -30.23 -22.28 -0.82
C THR A 324 -30.65 -21.12 0.06
N ASP A 325 -29.79 -20.66 0.95
CA ASP A 325 -30.02 -19.64 1.96
C ASP A 325 -29.06 -18.44 1.89
N ALA A 326 -28.22 -18.40 0.86
CA ALA A 326 -27.31 -17.27 0.62
C ALA A 326 -28.09 -16.08 0.02
N THR A 327 -28.41 -15.11 0.88
CA THR A 327 -29.15 -13.90 0.52
C THR A 327 -28.31 -12.62 0.65
N GLN A 328 -27.11 -12.74 1.23
CA GLN A 328 -26.19 -11.63 1.44
C GLN A 328 -25.57 -11.20 0.11
N THR A 329 -25.33 -9.89 -0.01
CA THR A 329 -24.61 -9.29 -1.12
C THR A 329 -23.42 -8.53 -0.55
N TRP A 330 -22.25 -8.71 -1.17
CA TRP A 330 -21.04 -7.98 -0.82
C TRP A 330 -20.56 -7.18 -2.03
N GLU A 331 -20.02 -6.01 -1.76
CA GLU A 331 -19.45 -5.15 -2.79
C GLU A 331 -17.95 -5.39 -2.92
N VAL A 332 -17.46 -5.44 -4.16
CA VAL A 332 -16.03 -5.48 -4.47
C VAL A 332 -15.62 -4.12 -4.99
N MET A 333 -14.78 -3.42 -4.24
CA MET A 333 -14.20 -2.15 -4.67
C MET A 333 -12.88 -2.40 -5.39
N ILE A 334 -12.81 -1.98 -6.65
CA ILE A 334 -11.61 -2.03 -7.46
C ILE A 334 -11.13 -0.59 -7.69
N PRO A 335 -9.92 -0.21 -7.24
CA PRO A 335 -9.41 1.13 -7.48
C PRO A 335 -9.19 1.34 -8.98
N GLY A 336 -9.62 2.47 -9.49
CA GLY A 336 -9.43 2.83 -10.88
C GLY A 336 -10.14 4.11 -11.26
N SER A 337 -9.61 4.80 -12.25
CA SER A 337 -10.20 6.01 -12.82
C SER A 337 -11.36 5.73 -13.78
N GLY A 338 -12.11 4.64 -13.59
CA GLY A 338 -13.18 4.19 -14.50
C GLY A 338 -12.67 3.44 -15.72
N GLN A 339 -11.40 3.13 -15.82
CA GLN A 339 -10.84 2.26 -16.85
C GLN A 339 -10.88 0.80 -16.36
N GLN A 340 -11.31 -0.11 -17.23
CA GLN A 340 -11.42 -1.54 -16.94
C GLN A 340 -10.06 -2.26 -16.94
N ASP A 341 -8.96 -1.53 -17.01
CA ASP A 341 -7.61 -2.10 -17.11
C ASP A 341 -6.98 -2.25 -15.73
N HIS A 342 -7.49 -3.20 -14.96
CA HIS A 342 -6.93 -3.59 -13.67
C HIS A 342 -7.04 -5.11 -13.49
N PRO A 343 -5.98 -5.82 -13.03
CA PRO A 343 -5.99 -7.29 -12.91
C PRO A 343 -7.13 -7.83 -12.05
N ALA A 344 -7.61 -7.08 -11.05
CA ALA A 344 -8.72 -7.52 -10.21
C ALA A 344 -10.06 -7.70 -10.95
N TYR A 345 -10.23 -7.14 -12.15
CA TYR A 345 -11.42 -7.43 -12.97
C TYR A 345 -11.42 -8.84 -13.56
N GLY A 346 -10.26 -9.50 -13.60
CA GLY A 346 -10.16 -10.88 -14.09
C GLY A 346 -10.40 -11.95 -13.01
N VAL A 347 -10.40 -11.57 -11.74
CA VAL A 347 -10.67 -12.47 -10.61
C VAL A 347 -12.17 -12.54 -10.35
#